data_bddf4216a0e4ae8b73cb8fc2ca0c1898
#
_entry.id   bddf4216a0e4ae8b73cb8fc2ca0c1898
#
_cell.length_a   1.000
_cell.length_b   1.000
_cell.length_c   1.000
_cell.angle_alpha   90.00
_cell.angle_beta   90.00
_cell.angle_gamma   90.00
#
_symmetry.space_group_name_H-M   'P 1'
#
loop_
_entity.id
_entity.type
_entity.pdbx_description
1 polymer ?
#
loop_
_entity_poly.entity_id
_entity_poly.type
_entity_poly.pdbx_seq_one_letter_code
_entity_poly.pdbx_strand_id
1 'polypeptide(L)'
;MGKVKALQRLLTRSFSGKALAVRRVTENQGKNTPGVDKVTWNTPQKKINAVYSLRQRDYHPQPLRRIYIPKKNGKRRALGIPTMKDRSMQAIYLLALDPVAETTADPNSYGFRPQRSTADAIEQCFTALGNIYSAQWILEGDIKSCFDGISHEWLLAHIPMEKPYSGNV
;
A
#
# COMPACT_ATOMS: atom_id res chain seq x y z
N MET A 1 11.12 -10.95 -16.32
CA MET A 1 9.82 -10.27 -16.14
C MET A 1 8.60 -11.19 -16.28
N GLY A 2 8.50 -12.09 -17.29
CA GLY A 2 7.32 -12.94 -17.51
C GLY A 2 6.94 -13.85 -16.33
N LYS A 3 7.91 -14.56 -15.74
CA LYS A 3 7.69 -15.45 -14.60
C LYS A 3 7.16 -14.70 -13.36
N VAL A 4 7.69 -13.51 -13.07
CA VAL A 4 7.25 -12.68 -11.93
C VAL A 4 5.79 -12.27 -12.09
N LYS A 5 5.41 -11.77 -13.27
CA LYS A 5 4.01 -11.40 -13.57
C LYS A 5 3.07 -12.60 -13.47
N ALA A 6 3.51 -13.80 -13.91
CA ALA A 6 2.72 -15.03 -13.78
C ALA A 6 2.48 -15.40 -12.31
N LEU A 7 3.51 -15.31 -11.45
CA LEU A 7 3.38 -15.55 -10.00
C LEU A 7 2.48 -14.51 -9.32
N GLN A 8 2.63 -13.24 -9.65
CA GLN A 8 1.76 -12.17 -9.16
C GLN A 8 0.29 -12.42 -9.54
N ARG A 9 0.04 -12.84 -10.79
CA ARG A 9 -1.29 -13.19 -11.26
C ARG A 9 -1.87 -14.38 -10.51
N LEU A 10 -1.06 -15.43 -10.28
CA LEU A 10 -1.47 -16.60 -9.51
C LEU A 10 -1.83 -16.19 -8.08
N LEU A 11 -0.97 -15.45 -7.40
CA LEU A 11 -1.18 -14.98 -6.02
C LEU A 11 -2.46 -14.14 -5.90
N THR A 12 -2.63 -13.14 -6.75
CA THR A 12 -3.75 -12.20 -6.67
C THR A 12 -5.11 -12.84 -7.00
N ARG A 13 -5.12 -13.98 -7.68
CA ARG A 13 -6.34 -14.74 -8.01
C ARG A 13 -6.60 -15.89 -7.07
N SER A 14 -5.59 -16.34 -6.32
CA SER A 14 -5.70 -17.48 -5.42
C SER A 14 -6.65 -17.22 -4.26
N PHE A 15 -7.27 -18.27 -3.76
CA PHE A 15 -8.06 -18.21 -2.53
C PHE A 15 -7.20 -17.74 -1.35
N SER A 16 -5.98 -18.29 -1.21
CA SER A 16 -5.06 -17.95 -0.12
C SER A 16 -4.65 -16.48 -0.13
N GLY A 17 -4.32 -15.91 -1.30
CA GLY A 17 -3.99 -14.49 -1.42
C GLY A 17 -5.16 -13.58 -1.02
N LYS A 18 -6.38 -13.93 -1.45
CA LYS A 18 -7.60 -13.22 -1.06
C LYS A 18 -7.89 -13.35 0.45
N ALA A 19 -7.73 -14.54 1.02
CA ALA A 19 -7.94 -14.78 2.44
C ALA A 19 -6.95 -13.98 3.29
N LEU A 20 -5.67 -13.93 2.91
CA LEU A 20 -4.64 -13.11 3.57
C LEU A 20 -4.99 -11.62 3.50
N ALA A 21 -5.45 -11.14 2.36
CA ALA A 21 -5.86 -9.74 2.21
C ALA A 21 -7.06 -9.39 3.10
N VAL A 22 -8.09 -10.24 3.13
CA VAL A 22 -9.26 -10.06 4.02
C VAL A 22 -8.82 -10.12 5.48
N ARG A 23 -7.97 -11.06 5.86
CA ARG A 23 -7.41 -11.18 7.20
C ARG A 23 -6.68 -9.89 7.59
N ARG A 24 -5.75 -9.40 6.76
CA ARG A 24 -4.99 -8.15 7.01
C ARG A 24 -5.91 -6.96 7.28
N VAL A 25 -6.99 -6.81 6.52
CA VAL A 25 -7.94 -5.69 6.67
C VAL A 25 -8.85 -5.84 7.90
N THR A 26 -9.15 -7.07 8.30
CA THR A 26 -10.04 -7.36 9.45
C THR A 26 -9.30 -7.52 10.78
N GLU A 27 -7.97 -7.51 10.78
CA GLU A 27 -7.14 -7.59 12.00
C GLU A 27 -6.43 -6.27 12.32
N ASN A 28 -6.34 -5.32 11.37
CA ASN A 28 -5.69 -4.03 11.59
C ASN A 28 -6.54 -3.08 12.49
N GLN A 29 -5.94 -1.98 12.92
CA GLN A 29 -6.61 -0.96 13.75
C GLN A 29 -7.86 -0.35 13.09
N GLY A 30 -7.89 -0.30 11.76
CA GLY A 30 -9.00 0.23 10.98
C GLY A 30 -10.17 -0.75 10.75
N LYS A 31 -10.13 -1.97 11.31
CA LYS A 31 -11.12 -3.05 11.08
C LYS A 31 -12.58 -2.67 11.32
N ASN A 32 -12.81 -1.76 12.26
CA ASN A 32 -14.14 -1.30 12.64
C ASN A 32 -14.54 0.03 11.96
N THR A 33 -13.71 0.56 11.08
CA THR A 33 -13.95 1.84 10.41
C THR A 33 -14.48 1.57 8.99
N PRO A 34 -15.79 1.74 8.73
CA PRO A 34 -16.39 1.50 7.42
C PRO A 34 -16.02 2.60 6.41
N GLY A 35 -16.07 2.27 5.14
CA GLY A 35 -16.01 3.23 4.05
C GLY A 35 -17.33 3.99 3.84
N VAL A 36 -17.57 4.43 2.62
CA VAL A 36 -18.80 5.12 2.21
C VAL A 36 -20.01 4.19 2.25
N ASP A 37 -19.81 2.89 2.04
CA ASP A 37 -20.80 1.83 2.07
C ASP A 37 -21.29 1.44 3.48
N LYS A 38 -20.66 1.98 4.51
CA LYS A 38 -20.94 1.68 5.94
C LYS A 38 -20.80 0.20 6.31
N VAL A 39 -20.13 -0.61 5.48
CA VAL A 39 -19.96 -2.05 5.69
C VAL A 39 -18.68 -2.35 6.47
N THR A 40 -18.78 -3.28 7.45
CA THR A 40 -17.63 -3.90 8.14
C THR A 40 -17.75 -5.42 8.14
N TRP A 41 -16.61 -6.10 8.22
CA TRP A 41 -16.54 -7.58 8.18
C TRP A 41 -16.17 -8.14 9.55
N ASN A 42 -17.09 -8.07 10.49
CA ASN A 42 -16.89 -8.40 11.91
C ASN A 42 -17.26 -9.86 12.27
N THR A 43 -17.85 -10.62 11.35
CA THR A 43 -18.20 -12.04 11.57
C THR A 43 -17.46 -12.96 10.63
N PRO A 44 -17.19 -14.24 11.03
CA PRO A 44 -16.55 -15.22 10.15
C PRO A 44 -17.27 -15.38 8.82
N GLN A 45 -18.60 -15.40 8.82
CA GLN A 45 -19.40 -15.52 7.60
C GLN A 45 -19.19 -14.34 6.64
N LYS A 46 -19.16 -13.11 7.17
CA LYS A 46 -18.88 -11.92 6.34
C LYS A 46 -17.47 -11.96 5.75
N LYS A 47 -16.47 -12.45 6.51
CA LYS A 47 -15.09 -12.58 6.04
C LYS A 47 -14.97 -13.58 4.91
N ILE A 48 -15.57 -14.77 5.04
CA ILE A 48 -15.51 -15.78 3.99
C ILE A 48 -16.25 -15.33 2.72
N ASN A 49 -17.42 -14.71 2.87
CA ASN A 49 -18.17 -14.14 1.75
C ASN A 49 -17.35 -13.05 1.04
N ALA A 50 -16.61 -12.22 1.81
CA ALA A 50 -15.72 -11.22 1.27
C ALA A 50 -14.61 -11.86 0.42
N VAL A 51 -13.94 -12.94 0.87
CA VAL A 51 -12.92 -13.67 0.11
C VAL A 51 -13.45 -14.10 -1.26
N TYR A 52 -14.66 -14.66 -1.31
CA TYR A 52 -15.27 -15.10 -2.57
C TYR A 52 -15.71 -13.92 -3.46
N SER A 53 -16.05 -12.78 -2.87
CA SER A 53 -16.48 -11.58 -3.60
C SER A 53 -15.34 -10.79 -4.24
N LEU A 54 -14.08 -11.01 -3.80
CA LEU A 54 -12.92 -10.32 -4.34
C LEU A 54 -12.60 -10.84 -5.74
N ARG A 55 -12.96 -10.06 -6.74
CA ARG A 55 -12.69 -10.31 -8.17
C ARG A 55 -12.00 -9.08 -8.74
N GLN A 56 -10.99 -9.30 -9.58
CA GLN A 56 -10.26 -8.21 -10.26
C GLN A 56 -11.01 -7.75 -11.52
N ARG A 57 -11.67 -8.70 -12.19
CA ARG A 57 -12.48 -8.39 -13.38
C ARG A 57 -13.68 -7.55 -12.97
N ASP A 58 -13.93 -6.49 -13.70
CA ASP A 58 -15.03 -5.55 -13.48
C ASP A 58 -15.03 -4.91 -12.08
N TYR A 59 -13.84 -4.79 -11.48
CA TYR A 59 -13.68 -4.10 -10.21
C TYR A 59 -13.52 -2.60 -10.43
N HIS A 60 -14.43 -1.83 -9.81
CA HIS A 60 -14.37 -0.38 -9.75
C HIS A 60 -14.29 0.05 -8.28
N PRO A 61 -13.30 0.88 -7.88
CA PRO A 61 -13.19 1.37 -6.52
C PRO A 61 -14.35 2.32 -6.20
N GLN A 62 -14.79 2.29 -4.95
CA GLN A 62 -15.81 3.19 -4.45
C GLN A 62 -15.20 4.55 -4.04
N PRO A 63 -15.97 5.64 -4.03
CA PRO A 63 -15.53 6.91 -3.48
C PRO A 63 -15.02 6.78 -2.04
N LEU A 64 -14.03 7.58 -1.69
CA LEU A 64 -13.50 7.59 -0.33
C LEU A 64 -14.45 8.34 0.62
N ARG A 65 -14.72 7.78 1.79
CA ARG A 65 -15.37 8.51 2.87
C ARG A 65 -14.38 9.49 3.49
N ARG A 66 -14.59 10.78 3.31
CA ARG A 66 -13.70 11.84 3.81
C ARG A 66 -14.03 12.17 5.25
N ILE A 67 -13.01 12.14 6.12
CA ILE A 67 -13.05 12.64 7.49
C ILE A 67 -11.90 13.64 7.70
N TYR A 68 -12.01 14.48 8.74
CA TYR A 68 -10.98 15.48 9.05
C TYR A 68 -10.43 15.21 10.44
N ILE A 69 -9.12 15.04 10.54
CA ILE A 69 -8.39 14.82 11.79
C ILE A 69 -7.69 16.12 12.19
N PRO A 70 -7.83 16.59 13.45
CA PRO A 70 -7.13 17.78 13.93
C PRO A 70 -5.62 17.50 13.99
N LYS A 71 -4.82 18.47 13.56
CA LYS A 71 -3.37 18.47 13.71
C LYS A 71 -2.98 19.25 14.98
N LYS A 72 -1.77 19.01 15.51
CA LYS A 72 -1.22 19.74 16.68
C LYS A 72 -1.16 21.27 16.47
N ASN A 73 -1.05 21.73 15.23
CA ASN A 73 -0.99 23.15 14.86
C ASN A 73 -2.37 23.79 14.60
N GLY A 74 -3.48 23.19 15.05
CA GLY A 74 -4.85 23.67 14.87
C GLY A 74 -5.45 23.46 13.46
N LYS A 75 -4.66 23.07 12.49
CA LYS A 75 -5.16 22.76 11.13
C LYS A 75 -5.82 21.36 11.11
N ARG A 76 -6.66 21.13 10.12
CA ARG A 76 -7.29 19.80 9.90
C ARG A 76 -6.59 19.08 8.75
N ARG A 77 -6.40 17.75 8.92
CA ARG A 77 -5.92 16.87 7.85
C ARG A 77 -7.11 16.09 7.30
N ALA A 78 -7.36 16.18 6.02
CA ALA A 78 -8.31 15.32 5.33
C ALA A 78 -7.77 13.89 5.27
N LEU A 79 -8.61 12.91 5.60
CA LEU A 79 -8.32 11.48 5.48
C LEU A 79 -9.43 10.83 4.67
N GLY A 80 -9.06 10.14 3.59
CA GLY A 80 -9.97 9.34 2.78
C GLY A 80 -9.99 7.89 3.29
N ILE A 81 -11.17 7.38 3.63
CA ILE A 81 -11.35 6.00 4.10
C ILE A 81 -11.98 5.18 2.99
N PRO A 82 -11.26 4.21 2.40
CA PRO A 82 -11.80 3.29 1.40
C PRO A 82 -12.76 2.29 2.05
N THR A 83 -13.59 1.63 1.24
CA THR A 83 -14.42 0.51 1.70
C THR A 83 -13.56 -0.68 2.13
N MET A 84 -14.14 -1.63 2.87
CA MET A 84 -13.43 -2.87 3.25
C MET A 84 -12.98 -3.65 2.00
N LYS A 85 -13.80 -3.65 0.95
CA LYS A 85 -13.48 -4.29 -0.33
C LYS A 85 -12.29 -3.62 -1.01
N ASP A 86 -12.26 -2.29 -1.08
CA ASP A 86 -11.17 -1.54 -1.71
C ASP A 86 -9.85 -1.73 -0.95
N ARG A 87 -9.89 -1.70 0.39
CA ARG A 87 -8.71 -2.00 1.23
C ARG A 87 -8.18 -3.41 0.99
N SER A 88 -9.08 -4.39 0.81
CA SER A 88 -8.66 -5.77 0.54
C SER A 88 -8.08 -5.92 -0.86
N MET A 89 -8.62 -5.21 -1.85
CA MET A 89 -8.02 -5.16 -3.18
C MET A 89 -6.62 -4.53 -3.14
N GLN A 90 -6.44 -3.42 -2.42
CA GLN A 90 -5.12 -2.82 -2.19
C GLN A 90 -4.16 -3.80 -1.50
N ALA A 91 -4.64 -4.54 -0.48
CA ALA A 91 -3.84 -5.54 0.22
C ALA A 91 -3.41 -6.70 -0.67
N ILE A 92 -4.25 -7.17 -1.60
CA ILE A 92 -3.90 -8.20 -2.59
C ILE A 92 -2.77 -7.71 -3.50
N TYR A 93 -2.89 -6.48 -4.01
CA TYR A 93 -1.87 -5.90 -4.89
C TYR A 93 -0.55 -5.64 -4.13
N LEU A 94 -0.64 -5.20 -2.88
CA LEU A 94 0.52 -5.02 -2.03
C LEU A 94 1.28 -6.35 -1.83
N LEU A 95 0.58 -7.45 -1.51
CA LEU A 95 1.20 -8.78 -1.39
C LEU A 95 1.96 -9.21 -2.65
N ALA A 96 1.48 -8.80 -3.82
CA ALA A 96 2.11 -9.14 -5.09
C ALA A 96 3.27 -8.20 -5.49
N LEU A 97 3.26 -6.96 -5.00
CA LEU A 97 4.26 -5.95 -5.32
C LEU A 97 5.42 -5.90 -4.31
N ASP A 98 5.14 -6.14 -3.03
CA ASP A 98 6.15 -6.09 -1.96
C ASP A 98 7.44 -6.86 -2.29
N PRO A 99 7.39 -8.14 -2.76
CA PRO A 99 8.62 -8.89 -3.06
C PRO A 99 9.45 -8.26 -4.18
N VAL A 100 8.80 -7.64 -5.16
CA VAL A 100 9.49 -6.95 -6.26
C VAL A 100 10.09 -5.64 -5.75
N ALA A 101 9.32 -4.87 -5.00
CA ALA A 101 9.78 -3.61 -4.41
C ALA A 101 11.00 -3.84 -3.49
N GLU A 102 10.97 -4.86 -2.63
CA GLU A 102 12.08 -5.20 -1.73
C GLU A 102 13.36 -5.59 -2.47
N THR A 103 13.24 -6.26 -3.62
CA THR A 103 14.42 -6.69 -4.41
C THR A 103 14.99 -5.60 -5.31
N THR A 104 14.20 -4.60 -5.66
CA THR A 104 14.60 -3.53 -6.60
C THR A 104 14.80 -2.17 -5.96
N ALA A 105 14.33 -1.97 -4.72
CA ALA A 105 14.47 -0.70 -4.02
C ALA A 105 15.89 -0.45 -3.55
N ASP A 106 16.23 0.83 -3.38
CA ASP A 106 17.49 1.27 -2.78
C ASP A 106 17.67 0.63 -1.39
N PRO A 107 18.82 -0.02 -1.10
CA PRO A 107 19.09 -0.65 0.19
C PRO A 107 19.03 0.33 1.37
N ASN A 108 19.32 1.61 1.15
CA ASN A 108 19.28 2.66 2.18
C ASN A 108 17.91 3.36 2.30
N SER A 109 16.89 2.87 1.62
CA SER A 109 15.52 3.32 1.81
C SER A 109 14.85 2.55 2.96
N TYR A 110 14.44 3.25 4.01
CA TYR A 110 13.89 2.64 5.25
C TYR A 110 12.40 2.88 5.43
N GLY A 111 11.89 4.03 5.01
CA GLY A 111 10.50 4.42 5.21
C GLY A 111 9.49 3.50 4.53
N PHE A 112 8.47 3.07 5.27
CA PHE A 112 7.35 2.24 4.81
C PHE A 112 7.73 0.86 4.25
N ARG A 113 8.96 0.40 4.48
CA ARG A 113 9.41 -0.93 4.03
C ARG A 113 9.22 -1.98 5.14
N PRO A 114 8.82 -3.21 4.77
CA PRO A 114 8.73 -4.32 5.72
C PRO A 114 10.07 -4.57 6.40
N GLN A 115 10.03 -4.90 7.69
CA GLN A 115 11.22 -5.28 8.48
C GLN A 115 12.31 -4.17 8.56
N ARG A 116 11.95 -2.92 8.29
CA ARG A 116 12.82 -1.75 8.45
C ARG A 116 12.28 -0.86 9.57
N SER A 117 13.18 -0.32 10.37
CA SER A 117 12.84 0.53 11.51
C SER A 117 13.60 1.86 11.45
N THR A 118 13.22 2.78 12.32
CA THR A 118 13.97 4.02 12.50
C THR A 118 15.36 3.77 13.08
N ALA A 119 15.54 2.70 13.88
CA ALA A 119 16.84 2.31 14.42
C ALA A 119 17.82 1.94 13.30
N ASP A 120 17.36 1.16 12.31
CA ASP A 120 18.20 0.77 11.16
C ASP A 120 18.64 1.99 10.34
N ALA A 121 17.73 2.97 10.17
CA ALA A 121 18.07 4.23 9.49
C ALA A 121 19.10 5.05 10.27
N ILE A 122 18.98 5.12 11.60
CA ILE A 122 19.92 5.83 12.47
C ILE A 122 21.30 5.14 12.44
N GLU A 123 21.33 3.81 12.51
CA GLU A 123 22.57 3.03 12.40
C GLU A 123 23.27 3.29 11.08
N GLN A 124 22.55 3.30 9.97
CA GLN A 124 23.11 3.62 8.67
C GLN A 124 23.62 5.06 8.57
N CYS A 125 22.91 6.03 9.13
CA CYS A 125 23.38 7.39 9.23
C CYS A 125 24.69 7.47 10.04
N PHE A 126 24.77 6.79 11.18
CA PHE A 126 25.97 6.75 11.98
C PHE A 126 27.14 6.13 11.20
N THR A 127 26.92 5.00 10.54
CA THR A 127 27.93 4.33 9.73
C THR A 127 28.46 5.22 8.59
N ALA A 128 27.56 5.94 7.93
CA ALA A 128 27.90 6.78 6.78
C ALA A 128 28.53 8.13 7.17
N LEU A 129 28.19 8.69 8.34
CA LEU A 129 28.53 10.06 8.72
C LEU A 129 29.39 10.16 9.98
N GLY A 130 29.57 9.07 10.73
CA GLY A 130 30.23 9.07 12.04
C GLY A 130 31.77 9.15 11.99
N ASN A 131 32.39 9.12 10.82
CA ASN A 131 33.84 9.18 10.68
C ASN A 131 34.30 10.59 10.26
N ILE A 132 35.51 11.00 10.72
CA ILE A 132 36.11 12.30 10.36
C ILE A 132 36.33 12.48 8.85
N TYR A 133 36.43 11.40 8.09
CA TYR A 133 36.57 11.40 6.65
C TYR A 133 35.25 11.30 5.89
N SER A 134 34.13 11.21 6.63
CA SER A 134 32.79 11.14 6.03
C SER A 134 32.36 12.49 5.43
N ALA A 135 31.27 12.45 4.65
CA ALA A 135 30.69 13.66 4.09
C ALA A 135 30.28 14.66 5.18
N GLN A 136 30.74 15.90 5.05
CA GLN A 136 30.45 16.99 5.99
C GLN A 136 29.21 17.80 5.60
N TRP A 137 28.70 17.59 4.40
CA TRP A 137 27.51 18.27 3.89
C TRP A 137 26.37 17.28 3.74
N ILE A 138 25.21 17.64 4.29
CA ILE A 138 23.99 16.84 4.23
C ILE A 138 22.92 17.66 3.51
N LEU A 139 22.32 17.08 2.49
CA LEU A 139 21.15 17.63 1.84
C LEU A 139 19.90 17.00 2.47
N GLU A 140 19.06 17.79 3.15
CA GLU A 140 17.75 17.41 3.59
C GLU A 140 16.70 17.89 2.56
N GLY A 141 15.90 16.96 2.03
CA GLY A 141 14.89 17.27 1.03
C GLY A 141 13.58 16.55 1.33
N ASP A 142 12.45 17.22 1.06
CA ASP A 142 11.11 16.64 1.14
C ASP A 142 10.34 16.93 -0.14
N ILE A 143 9.54 15.96 -0.60
CA ILE A 143 8.77 16.10 -1.83
C ILE A 143 7.41 16.73 -1.47
N LYS A 144 7.20 17.98 -1.84
CA LYS A 144 5.93 18.68 -1.66
C LYS A 144 4.81 17.97 -2.41
N SER A 145 3.76 17.61 -1.69
CA SER A 145 2.54 16.99 -2.29
C SER A 145 2.85 15.77 -3.16
N CYS A 146 3.76 14.91 -2.71
CA CYS A 146 4.26 13.76 -3.47
C CYS A 146 3.13 12.96 -4.16
N PHE A 147 2.10 12.56 -3.43
CA PHE A 147 1.01 11.75 -3.98
C PHE A 147 0.07 12.52 -4.92
N ASP A 148 -0.06 13.83 -4.73
CA ASP A 148 -0.91 14.67 -5.59
C ASP A 148 -0.19 15.05 -6.90
N GLY A 149 1.15 15.00 -6.90
CA GLY A 149 1.99 15.39 -8.04
C GLY A 149 2.47 14.22 -8.90
N ILE A 150 2.24 12.97 -8.52
CA ILE A 150 2.67 11.80 -9.30
C ILE A 150 1.80 11.64 -10.56
N SER A 151 2.43 11.49 -11.71
CA SER A 151 1.72 11.13 -12.95
C SER A 151 1.14 9.72 -12.86
N HIS A 152 -0.19 9.63 -12.93
CA HIS A 152 -0.88 8.34 -12.94
C HIS A 152 -0.54 7.52 -14.19
N GLU A 153 -0.36 8.16 -15.34
CA GLU A 153 0.05 7.49 -16.58
C GLU A 153 1.44 6.86 -16.43
N TRP A 154 2.37 7.59 -15.82
CA TRP A 154 3.70 7.07 -15.55
C TRP A 154 3.65 5.86 -14.61
N LEU A 155 2.87 5.94 -13.53
CA LEU A 155 2.67 4.81 -12.62
C LEU A 155 2.14 3.58 -13.34
N LEU A 156 1.09 3.75 -14.16
CA LEU A 156 0.49 2.64 -14.91
C LEU A 156 1.47 2.03 -15.94
N ALA A 157 2.41 2.81 -16.45
CA ALA A 157 3.42 2.32 -17.38
C ALA A 157 4.56 1.55 -16.68
N HIS A 158 4.92 1.94 -15.44
CA HIS A 158 6.14 1.46 -14.77
C HIS A 158 5.88 0.49 -13.60
N ILE A 159 4.65 0.37 -13.11
CA ILE A 159 4.34 -0.64 -12.09
C ILE A 159 4.63 -2.04 -12.64
N PRO A 160 5.49 -2.83 -11.98
CA PRO A 160 5.91 -4.15 -12.46
C PRO A 160 4.83 -5.22 -12.22
N MET A 161 3.65 -4.99 -12.80
CA MET A 161 2.48 -5.84 -12.66
C MET A 161 1.71 -5.92 -13.97
N GLU A 162 0.91 -6.97 -14.17
CA GLU A 162 -0.08 -6.96 -15.26
C GLU A 162 -1.08 -5.83 -15.03
N LYS A 163 -1.32 -5.02 -16.06
CA LYS A 163 -2.41 -4.04 -16.02
C LYS A 163 -3.71 -4.80 -15.73
N PRO A 164 -4.52 -4.36 -14.76
CA PRO A 164 -5.87 -4.89 -14.67
C PRO A 164 -6.53 -4.69 -16.05
N TYR A 165 -7.25 -5.67 -16.53
CA TYR A 165 -7.99 -5.56 -17.78
C TYR A 165 -8.84 -4.28 -17.74
N SER A 166 -8.37 -3.23 -18.39
CA SER A 166 -9.17 -2.07 -18.71
C SER A 166 -10.13 -2.53 -19.80
N GLY A 167 -11.29 -2.98 -19.43
CA GLY A 167 -12.43 -2.84 -20.32
C GLY A 167 -12.48 -1.36 -20.67
N ASN A 168 -12.52 -1.06 -21.95
CA ASN A 168 -12.56 0.28 -22.50
C ASN A 168 -13.44 1.21 -21.63
N VAL A 169 -12.81 2.28 -21.10
CA VAL A 169 -13.51 3.44 -20.62
C VAL A 169 -13.83 4.29 -21.84
#